data_c683437b05edbc8150e8ebaafc6e1a4c
#
_entry.id   c683437b05edbc8150e8ebaafc6e1a4c
#
_cell.length_a   1.000
_cell.length_b   1.000
_cell.length_c   1.000
_cell.angle_alpha   90.00
_cell.angle_beta   90.00
_cell.angle_gamma   90.00
#
_symmetry.space_group_name_H-M   'P 1'
#
loop_
_entity.id
_entity.type
_entity.pdbx_description
1 polymer ?
#
loop_
_entity_poly.entity_id
_entity_poly.type
_entity_poly.pdbx_seq_one_letter_code
_entity_poly.pdbx_strand_id
1 'polypeptide(L)'
;MTVGILGLGLIGGSLARAYKLAGHTVYVKNRDQQMLSFAMLSGAVDGKLEGETVPQCDLLLLAIYPDGCVDWLEENAKLISKDALVIDCCGIKERVCSRCFPLAKEYGFTFVGGHPMAGSQFSGFKYSRASLFQGAPMVLVPPVYDDMALLQRVKDALEPCGFGSFSVTTAKDHDRMIAFTSQMPHILSNAFIKSPTALRHKGFSAGSYKDLTRVAWLNPQMWAELFLENRDNVLFELDYYIDSLKQYQQAIRDKDMDKLVQLLDEGKKRKEEVDG
;
A
#
# COMPACT_ATOMS: atom_id res chain seq x y z
N MET A 1 13.82 20.19 5.16
CA MET A 1 13.51 20.00 3.72
C MET A 1 12.09 20.47 3.42
N THR A 2 11.79 20.75 2.17
CA THR A 2 10.46 21.04 1.66
C THR A 2 9.85 19.79 1.07
N VAL A 3 8.66 19.40 1.54
CA VAL A 3 7.97 18.16 1.17
C VAL A 3 6.66 18.48 0.49
N GLY A 4 6.49 17.99 -0.73
CA GLY A 4 5.23 18.03 -1.45
C GLY A 4 4.48 16.70 -1.30
N ILE A 5 3.19 16.75 -0.98
CA ILE A 5 2.37 15.55 -0.82
C ILE A 5 1.15 15.64 -1.72
N LEU A 6 0.93 14.61 -2.52
CA LEU A 6 -0.25 14.48 -3.35
C LEU A 6 -1.27 13.59 -2.64
N GLY A 7 -2.40 14.19 -2.21
CA GLY A 7 -3.49 13.53 -1.50
C GLY A 7 -3.46 13.69 0.03
N LEU A 8 -4.64 13.94 0.61
CA LEU A 8 -4.88 14.04 2.07
C LEU A 8 -5.82 12.91 2.56
N GLY A 9 -5.50 11.69 2.15
CA GLY A 9 -6.12 10.50 2.72
C GLY A 9 -5.50 10.10 4.07
N LEU A 10 -5.70 8.86 4.46
CA LEU A 10 -5.03 8.29 5.64
C LEU A 10 -3.50 8.35 5.50
N ILE A 11 -2.97 7.88 4.37
CA ILE A 11 -1.52 7.82 4.11
C ILE A 11 -0.94 9.24 3.97
N GLY A 12 -1.40 10.02 3.00
CA GLY A 12 -0.85 11.36 2.75
C GLY A 12 -1.01 12.31 3.94
N GLY A 13 -2.13 12.23 4.66
CA GLY A 13 -2.34 13.00 5.88
C GLY A 13 -1.40 12.59 7.02
N SER A 14 -1.07 11.29 7.13
CA SER A 14 -0.11 10.81 8.13
C SER A 14 1.32 11.21 7.79
N LEU A 15 1.69 11.16 6.51
CA LEU A 15 2.95 11.70 6.01
C LEU A 15 3.06 13.20 6.34
N ALA A 16 2.04 13.99 5.98
CA ALA A 16 2.04 15.43 6.29
C ALA A 16 2.29 15.70 7.77
N ARG A 17 1.59 15.01 8.65
CA ARG A 17 1.75 15.15 10.11
C ARG A 17 3.13 14.73 10.60
N ALA A 18 3.70 13.65 10.05
CA ALA A 18 5.03 13.17 10.43
C ALA A 18 6.10 14.20 10.06
N TYR A 19 6.09 14.71 8.83
CA TYR A 19 7.03 15.74 8.39
C TYR A 19 6.83 17.07 9.11
N LYS A 20 5.60 17.48 9.39
CA LYS A 20 5.35 18.69 10.21
C LYS A 20 5.89 18.55 11.62
N LEU A 21 5.70 17.39 12.25
CA LEU A 21 6.22 17.11 13.59
C LEU A 21 7.75 17.16 13.64
N ALA A 22 8.41 16.74 12.54
CA ALA A 22 9.87 16.82 12.38
C ALA A 22 10.38 18.22 11.96
N GLY A 23 9.50 19.23 11.88
CA GLY A 23 9.88 20.62 11.60
C GLY A 23 10.10 20.95 10.12
N HIS A 24 9.59 20.14 9.21
CA HIS A 24 9.69 20.35 7.77
C HIS A 24 8.56 21.24 7.23
N THR A 25 8.81 21.89 6.08
CA THR A 25 7.76 22.58 5.32
C THR A 25 6.99 21.60 4.46
N VAL A 26 5.66 21.62 4.55
CA VAL A 26 4.78 20.65 3.86
C VAL A 26 3.76 21.36 2.98
N TYR A 27 3.83 21.12 1.68
CA TYR A 27 2.83 21.54 0.70
C TYR A 27 1.99 20.36 0.24
N VAL A 28 0.69 20.55 0.06
CA VAL A 28 -0.22 19.46 -0.30
C VAL A 28 -1.14 19.85 -1.46
N LYS A 29 -1.34 18.90 -2.40
CA LYS A 29 -2.44 18.95 -3.38
C LYS A 29 -3.52 17.96 -2.97
N ASN A 30 -4.77 18.43 -2.88
CA ASN A 30 -5.92 17.59 -2.59
C ASN A 30 -7.14 18.05 -3.40
N ARG A 31 -7.98 17.10 -3.86
CA ARG A 31 -9.21 17.44 -4.60
C ARG A 31 -10.22 18.20 -3.72
N ASP A 32 -10.40 17.74 -2.51
CA ASP A 32 -11.26 18.35 -1.51
C ASP A 32 -10.56 19.59 -0.91
N GLN A 33 -10.97 20.77 -1.35
CA GLN A 33 -10.40 22.04 -0.91
C GLN A 33 -10.79 22.40 0.53
N GLN A 34 -11.93 21.92 1.01
CA GLN A 34 -12.34 22.14 2.41
C GLN A 34 -11.42 21.34 3.34
N MET A 35 -11.13 20.08 2.99
CA MET A 35 -10.17 19.26 3.73
C MET A 35 -8.78 19.87 3.72
N LEU A 36 -8.31 20.39 2.60
CA LEU A 36 -7.02 21.07 2.51
C LEU A 36 -6.97 22.32 3.40
N SER A 37 -8.00 23.16 3.35
CA SER A 37 -8.12 24.33 4.21
C SER A 37 -8.13 23.97 5.70
N PHE A 38 -8.83 22.90 6.07
CA PHE A 38 -8.83 22.37 7.44
C PHE A 38 -7.44 21.88 7.86
N ALA A 39 -6.71 21.16 6.97
CA ALA A 39 -5.37 20.70 7.25
C ALA A 39 -4.38 21.86 7.45
N MET A 40 -4.50 22.92 6.67
CA MET A 40 -3.72 24.15 6.86
C MET A 40 -4.06 24.86 8.18
N LEU A 41 -5.34 25.04 8.48
CA LEU A 41 -5.78 25.67 9.72
C LEU A 41 -5.34 24.89 10.96
N SER A 42 -5.30 23.56 10.87
CA SER A 42 -4.85 22.69 11.97
C SER A 42 -3.32 22.59 12.10
N GLY A 43 -2.55 23.31 11.28
CA GLY A 43 -1.09 23.28 11.29
C GLY A 43 -0.45 21.98 10.76
N ALA A 44 -1.25 21.10 10.13
CA ALA A 44 -0.74 19.87 9.55
C ALA A 44 -0.09 20.07 8.17
N VAL A 45 -0.32 21.23 7.53
CA VAL A 45 0.14 21.58 6.19
C VAL A 45 0.45 23.08 6.17
N ASP A 46 1.51 23.50 5.49
CA ASP A 46 1.89 24.92 5.39
C ASP A 46 1.25 25.64 4.21
N GLY A 47 0.91 24.91 3.16
CA GLY A 47 0.32 25.52 1.97
C GLY A 47 -0.05 24.50 0.89
N LYS A 48 -0.42 25.05 -0.27
CA LYS A 48 -0.84 24.25 -1.43
C LYS A 48 0.38 23.83 -2.26
N LEU A 49 0.35 22.59 -2.74
CA LEU A 49 1.27 22.09 -3.76
C LEU A 49 0.75 22.51 -5.14
N GLU A 50 1.30 23.54 -5.69
CA GLU A 50 0.92 24.15 -6.97
C GLU A 50 2.18 24.46 -7.81
N GLY A 51 2.00 25.00 -9.02
CA GLY A 51 3.11 25.24 -9.95
C GLY A 51 4.31 26.01 -9.40
N GLU A 52 4.10 26.92 -8.44
CA GLU A 52 5.17 27.71 -7.82
C GLU A 52 5.89 26.98 -6.69
N THR A 53 5.23 26.02 -6.04
CA THR A 53 5.79 25.27 -4.90
C THR A 53 6.38 23.92 -5.30
N VAL A 54 5.96 23.33 -6.41
CA VAL A 54 6.51 22.06 -6.93
C VAL A 54 8.03 22.14 -7.12
N PRO A 55 8.61 23.18 -7.75
CA PRO A 55 10.05 23.28 -7.94
C PRO A 55 10.86 23.42 -6.64
N GLN A 56 10.21 23.80 -5.53
CA GLN A 56 10.86 24.01 -4.23
C GLN A 56 10.93 22.71 -3.40
N CYS A 57 10.27 21.64 -3.85
CA CYS A 57 10.22 20.40 -3.11
C CYS A 57 11.51 19.58 -3.27
N ASP A 58 12.12 19.21 -2.15
CA ASP A 58 13.22 18.25 -2.08
C ASP A 58 12.69 16.81 -2.18
N LEU A 59 11.48 16.61 -1.68
CA LEU A 59 10.78 15.32 -1.66
C LEU A 59 9.33 15.48 -2.12
N LEU A 60 8.88 14.62 -3.01
CA LEU A 60 7.50 14.52 -3.43
C LEU A 60 6.94 13.11 -3.10
N LEU A 61 5.85 13.06 -2.34
CA LEU A 61 5.20 11.84 -1.90
C LEU A 61 3.82 11.72 -2.55
N LEU A 62 3.63 10.73 -3.42
CA LEU A 62 2.41 10.56 -4.19
C LEU A 62 1.49 9.56 -3.46
N ALA A 63 0.51 10.06 -2.70
CA ALA A 63 -0.37 9.27 -1.85
C ALA A 63 -1.83 9.29 -2.32
N ILE A 64 -2.03 9.08 -3.62
CA ILE A 64 -3.35 8.92 -4.29
C ILE A 64 -3.38 7.61 -5.07
N TYR A 65 -4.44 7.37 -5.83
CA TYR A 65 -4.57 6.17 -6.68
C TYR A 65 -3.53 6.14 -7.80
N PRO A 66 -3.13 4.95 -8.26
CA PRO A 66 -2.04 4.75 -9.22
C PRO A 66 -2.15 5.62 -10.47
N ASP A 67 -3.29 5.61 -11.17
CA ASP A 67 -3.49 6.41 -12.37
C ASP A 67 -3.36 7.91 -12.08
N GLY A 68 -3.94 8.38 -10.98
CA GLY A 68 -3.80 9.77 -10.59
C GLY A 68 -2.37 10.19 -10.27
N CYS A 69 -1.52 9.26 -9.77
CA CYS A 69 -0.08 9.51 -9.58
C CYS A 69 0.62 9.70 -10.92
N VAL A 70 0.34 8.83 -11.87
CA VAL A 70 0.92 8.89 -13.23
C VAL A 70 0.49 10.17 -13.93
N ASP A 71 -0.82 10.44 -13.99
CA ASP A 71 -1.38 11.62 -14.66
C ASP A 71 -0.79 12.91 -14.08
N TRP A 72 -0.73 13.02 -12.75
CA TRP A 72 -0.16 14.19 -12.12
C TRP A 72 1.33 14.37 -12.43
N LEU A 73 2.10 13.28 -12.45
CA LEU A 73 3.51 13.32 -12.82
C LEU A 73 3.69 13.76 -14.28
N GLU A 74 2.92 13.22 -15.21
CA GLU A 74 2.96 13.61 -16.63
C GLU A 74 2.68 15.11 -16.83
N GLU A 75 1.70 15.65 -16.09
CA GLU A 75 1.36 17.07 -16.15
C GLU A 75 2.42 17.99 -15.55
N ASN A 76 3.12 17.54 -14.50
CA ASN A 76 3.97 18.39 -13.66
C ASN A 76 5.47 18.07 -13.74
N ALA A 77 5.90 17.02 -14.46
CA ALA A 77 7.28 16.56 -14.53
C ALA A 77 8.28 17.66 -14.85
N LYS A 78 7.94 18.57 -15.77
CA LYS A 78 8.78 19.71 -16.15
C LYS A 78 9.02 20.75 -15.04
N LEU A 79 8.20 20.74 -13.98
CA LEU A 79 8.31 21.65 -12.84
C LEU A 79 9.13 21.03 -11.70
N ILE A 80 9.35 19.72 -11.72
CA ILE A 80 10.06 19.01 -10.66
C ILE A 80 11.55 19.29 -10.76
N SER A 81 12.16 19.68 -9.62
CA SER A 81 13.60 19.87 -9.53
C SER A 81 14.35 18.59 -9.88
N LYS A 82 15.47 18.70 -10.59
CA LYS A 82 16.34 17.55 -10.90
C LYS A 82 16.94 16.91 -9.64
N ASP A 83 17.08 17.69 -8.58
CA ASP A 83 17.55 17.21 -7.29
C ASP A 83 16.42 16.63 -6.42
N ALA A 84 15.16 16.70 -6.86
CA ALA A 84 14.05 16.16 -6.11
C ALA A 84 14.03 14.62 -6.10
N LEU A 85 13.60 14.07 -4.97
CA LEU A 85 13.24 12.68 -4.83
C LEU A 85 11.72 12.54 -4.89
N VAL A 86 11.23 11.71 -5.78
CA VAL A 86 9.79 11.41 -5.93
C VAL A 86 9.54 9.98 -5.52
N ILE A 87 8.60 9.74 -4.59
CA ILE A 87 8.24 8.41 -4.12
C ILE A 87 6.72 8.28 -4.18
N ASP A 88 6.21 7.24 -4.84
CA ASP A 88 4.79 6.91 -4.73
C ASP A 88 4.51 6.05 -3.51
N CYS A 89 3.25 6.02 -3.06
CA CYS A 89 2.80 5.23 -1.92
C CYS A 89 1.65 4.29 -2.32
N CYS A 90 1.59 3.89 -3.58
CA CYS A 90 0.53 3.05 -4.12
C CYS A 90 0.65 1.60 -3.67
N GLY A 91 -0.48 0.90 -3.65
CA GLY A 91 -0.56 -0.51 -3.29
C GLY A 91 -0.08 -1.49 -4.37
N ILE A 92 0.20 -1.02 -5.59
CA ILE A 92 0.76 -1.78 -6.71
C ILE A 92 1.91 -1.02 -7.35
N LYS A 93 2.82 -1.72 -8.02
CA LYS A 93 4.08 -1.12 -8.53
C LYS A 93 4.27 -1.23 -10.03
N GLU A 94 3.89 -2.33 -10.69
CA GLU A 94 4.20 -2.50 -12.12
C GLU A 94 3.61 -1.38 -12.96
N ARG A 95 2.33 -1.04 -12.74
CA ARG A 95 1.65 0.03 -13.46
C ARG A 95 2.29 1.40 -13.24
N VAL A 96 2.60 1.74 -12.00
CA VAL A 96 3.17 3.05 -11.65
C VAL A 96 4.63 3.15 -12.12
N CYS A 97 5.46 2.16 -11.77
CA CYS A 97 6.89 2.19 -12.10
C CYS A 97 7.15 2.16 -13.60
N SER A 98 6.37 1.38 -14.38
CA SER A 98 6.54 1.30 -15.84
C SER A 98 6.32 2.65 -16.55
N ARG A 99 5.51 3.53 -15.98
CA ARG A 99 5.24 4.87 -16.52
C ARG A 99 6.15 5.94 -15.91
N CYS A 100 6.41 5.86 -14.60
CA CYS A 100 7.14 6.91 -13.89
C CYS A 100 8.66 6.83 -14.07
N PHE A 101 9.26 5.64 -14.26
CA PHE A 101 10.71 5.54 -14.52
C PHE A 101 11.14 6.21 -15.82
N PRO A 102 10.49 5.95 -16.98
CA PRO A 102 10.83 6.66 -18.22
C PRO A 102 10.67 8.17 -18.10
N LEU A 103 9.59 8.62 -17.45
CA LEU A 103 9.31 10.03 -17.24
C LEU A 103 10.38 10.70 -16.35
N ALA A 104 10.76 10.06 -15.26
CA ALA A 104 11.81 10.56 -14.38
C ALA A 104 13.16 10.68 -15.10
N LYS A 105 13.49 9.70 -15.96
CA LYS A 105 14.69 9.72 -16.79
C LYS A 105 14.66 10.85 -17.82
N GLU A 106 13.52 11.09 -18.45
CA GLU A 106 13.34 12.15 -19.44
C GLU A 106 13.53 13.54 -18.85
N TYR A 107 12.93 13.80 -17.68
CA TYR A 107 12.97 15.12 -17.04
C TYR A 107 14.13 15.29 -16.04
N GLY A 108 14.82 14.20 -15.69
CA GLY A 108 16.07 14.23 -14.92
C GLY A 108 15.90 14.24 -13.40
N PHE A 109 14.70 14.03 -12.86
CA PHE A 109 14.49 13.84 -11.42
C PHE A 109 14.62 12.36 -11.01
N THR A 110 14.72 12.09 -9.71
CA THR A 110 14.80 10.72 -9.18
C THR A 110 13.40 10.22 -8.80
N PHE A 111 12.97 9.07 -9.35
CA PHE A 111 11.75 8.39 -8.93
C PHE A 111 12.06 7.03 -8.33
N VAL A 112 11.40 6.68 -7.23
CA VAL A 112 11.44 5.37 -6.58
C VAL A 112 10.01 4.92 -6.30
N GLY A 113 9.67 3.71 -6.71
CA GLY A 113 8.40 3.09 -6.30
C GLY A 113 8.41 2.82 -4.79
N GLY A 114 7.33 3.15 -4.11
CA GLY A 114 7.19 2.94 -2.68
C GLY A 114 5.86 2.29 -2.31
N HIS A 115 5.86 1.52 -1.22
CA HIS A 115 4.63 1.00 -0.62
C HIS A 115 4.79 0.92 0.90
N PRO A 116 4.27 1.89 1.65
CA PRO A 116 4.24 1.81 3.12
C PRO A 116 3.28 0.70 3.56
N MET A 117 3.81 -0.34 4.21
CA MET A 117 3.02 -1.49 4.69
C MET A 117 2.29 -1.14 5.98
N ALA A 118 1.52 -0.06 5.93
CA ALA A 118 0.75 0.47 7.05
C ALA A 118 -0.63 0.93 6.58
N GLY A 119 -1.63 0.65 7.38
CA GLY A 119 -3.01 1.01 7.06
C GLY A 119 -3.95 0.92 8.24
N SER A 120 -5.21 1.19 8.00
CA SER A 120 -6.30 1.11 8.97
C SER A 120 -7.58 0.72 8.22
N GLN A 121 -8.55 0.15 8.93
CA GLN A 121 -9.89 -0.07 8.39
C GLN A 121 -10.64 1.24 8.09
N PHE A 122 -10.15 2.36 8.60
CA PHE A 122 -10.73 3.69 8.37
C PHE A 122 -9.93 4.46 7.33
N SER A 123 -10.61 5.26 6.53
CA SER A 123 -10.02 6.11 5.50
C SER A 123 -10.25 7.59 5.78
N GLY A 124 -9.44 8.44 5.15
CA GLY A 124 -9.55 9.89 5.20
C GLY A 124 -8.64 10.56 6.25
N PHE A 125 -8.50 11.86 6.08
CA PHE A 125 -7.58 12.71 6.86
C PHE A 125 -7.85 12.68 8.37
N LYS A 126 -9.10 12.58 8.79
CA LYS A 126 -9.46 12.56 10.23
C LYS A 126 -8.86 11.38 11.00
N TYR A 127 -8.51 10.31 10.30
CA TYR A 127 -7.86 9.13 10.90
C TYR A 127 -6.34 9.12 10.74
N SER A 128 -5.79 10.14 10.06
CA SER A 128 -4.35 10.27 9.90
C SER A 128 -3.66 10.62 11.22
N ARG A 129 -2.47 10.09 11.40
CA ARG A 129 -1.63 10.33 12.58
C ARG A 129 -0.15 10.25 12.21
N ALA A 130 0.69 11.07 12.82
CA ALA A 130 2.13 11.08 12.57
C ALA A 130 2.81 9.71 12.83
N SER A 131 2.27 8.95 13.78
CA SER A 131 2.81 7.64 14.18
C SER A 131 2.29 6.45 13.34
N LEU A 132 1.59 6.69 12.21
CA LEU A 132 1.00 5.59 11.42
C LEU A 132 2.04 4.60 10.93
N PHE A 133 3.22 5.08 10.58
CA PHE A 133 4.28 4.29 9.95
C PHE A 133 5.33 3.79 10.92
N GLN A 134 5.25 4.18 12.20
CA GLN A 134 6.26 3.77 13.20
C GLN A 134 6.36 2.25 13.32
N GLY A 135 7.56 1.73 13.06
CA GLY A 135 7.85 0.31 13.09
C GLY A 135 7.32 -0.49 11.88
N ALA A 136 6.52 0.13 11.00
CA ALA A 136 6.01 -0.55 9.81
C ALA A 136 7.11 -0.76 8.75
N PRO A 137 7.03 -1.83 7.93
CA PRO A 137 7.90 -1.98 6.78
C PRO A 137 7.58 -0.96 5.68
N MET A 138 8.61 -0.54 4.95
CA MET A 138 8.50 0.20 3.68
C MET A 138 9.10 -0.63 2.56
N VAL A 139 8.31 -0.94 1.54
CA VAL A 139 8.81 -1.62 0.35
C VAL A 139 9.25 -0.59 -0.67
N LEU A 140 10.44 -0.79 -1.24
CA LEU A 140 11.06 0.09 -2.22
C LEU A 140 11.30 -0.65 -3.53
N VAL A 141 10.96 0.02 -4.62
CA VAL A 141 11.24 -0.42 -5.98
C VAL A 141 12.05 0.67 -6.68
N PRO A 142 13.39 0.63 -6.55
CA PRO A 142 14.27 1.59 -7.21
C PRO A 142 14.43 1.27 -8.70
N PRO A 143 14.82 2.25 -9.55
CA PRO A 143 15.11 2.01 -10.96
C PRO A 143 16.33 1.09 -11.18
N VAL A 144 17.28 1.10 -10.25
CA VAL A 144 18.43 0.20 -10.19
C VAL A 144 18.43 -0.46 -8.81
N TYR A 145 18.35 -1.80 -8.79
CA TYR A 145 18.08 -2.58 -7.59
C TYR A 145 19.11 -2.40 -6.46
N ASP A 146 20.37 -2.29 -6.79
CA ASP A 146 21.52 -2.26 -5.87
C ASP A 146 22.19 -0.88 -5.78
N ASP A 147 21.50 0.19 -6.15
CA ASP A 147 21.99 1.57 -5.95
C ASP A 147 21.93 1.95 -4.46
N MET A 148 23.00 1.61 -3.76
CA MET A 148 23.12 1.85 -2.31
C MET A 148 23.05 3.33 -1.95
N ALA A 149 23.56 4.22 -2.82
CA ALA A 149 23.52 5.67 -2.56
C ALA A 149 22.07 6.19 -2.64
N LEU A 150 21.31 5.73 -3.64
CA LEU A 150 19.91 6.06 -3.76
C LEU A 150 19.09 5.49 -2.60
N LEU A 151 19.32 4.23 -2.24
CA LEU A 151 18.60 3.59 -1.11
C LEU A 151 18.86 4.30 0.21
N GLN A 152 20.10 4.73 0.47
CA GLN A 152 20.42 5.52 1.66
C GLN A 152 19.71 6.87 1.61
N ARG A 153 19.73 7.57 0.48
CA ARG A 153 19.00 8.84 0.30
C ARG A 153 17.49 8.70 0.57
N VAL A 154 16.87 7.61 0.08
CA VAL A 154 15.46 7.31 0.34
C VAL A 154 15.21 7.09 1.83
N LYS A 155 16.07 6.30 2.48
CA LYS A 155 15.97 6.02 3.92
C LYS A 155 16.08 7.31 4.74
N ASP A 156 17.04 8.17 4.44
CA ASP A 156 17.23 9.46 5.14
C ASP A 156 16.03 10.39 4.90
N ALA A 157 15.51 10.44 3.68
CA ALA A 157 14.34 11.24 3.34
C ALA A 157 13.08 10.78 4.09
N LEU A 158 12.91 9.48 4.36
CA LEU A 158 11.77 8.87 5.05
C LEU A 158 11.95 8.74 6.57
N GLU A 159 13.09 9.19 7.12
CA GLU A 159 13.38 9.12 8.56
C GLU A 159 12.23 9.68 9.43
N PRO A 160 11.60 10.85 9.10
CA PRO A 160 10.51 11.40 9.89
C PRO A 160 9.29 10.50 10.04
N CYS A 161 9.14 9.51 9.15
CA CYS A 161 8.03 8.56 9.19
C CYS A 161 8.23 7.43 10.22
N GLY A 162 9.48 7.13 10.60
CA GLY A 162 9.82 6.11 11.61
C GLY A 162 9.59 4.67 11.13
N PHE A 163 9.79 4.38 9.83
CA PHE A 163 9.70 3.01 9.32
C PHE A 163 10.69 2.10 10.03
N GLY A 164 10.25 0.89 10.41
CA GLY A 164 11.07 -0.08 11.14
C GLY A 164 12.01 -0.90 10.25
N SER A 165 11.65 -1.08 8.98
CA SER A 165 12.46 -1.82 8.01
C SER A 165 12.20 -1.35 6.58
N PHE A 166 13.18 -1.62 5.70
CA PHE A 166 13.09 -1.35 4.28
C PHE A 166 13.36 -2.65 3.51
N SER A 167 12.43 -3.01 2.62
CA SER A 167 12.57 -4.16 1.72
C SER A 167 12.72 -3.65 0.29
N VAL A 168 13.78 -4.07 -0.41
CA VAL A 168 14.01 -3.70 -1.81
C VAL A 168 13.59 -4.85 -2.69
N THR A 169 12.86 -4.56 -3.77
CA THR A 169 12.35 -5.57 -4.70
C THR A 169 12.15 -4.99 -6.10
N THR A 170 11.73 -5.81 -7.06
CA THR A 170 11.26 -5.38 -8.37
C THR A 170 9.76 -5.08 -8.33
N ALA A 171 9.26 -4.28 -9.27
CA ALA A 171 7.82 -4.00 -9.38
C ALA A 171 7.00 -5.29 -9.54
N LYS A 172 7.48 -6.20 -10.38
CA LYS A 172 6.83 -7.50 -10.65
C LYS A 172 6.76 -8.39 -9.42
N ASP A 173 7.89 -8.53 -8.70
CA ASP A 173 7.91 -9.35 -7.49
C ASP A 173 7.10 -8.73 -6.36
N HIS A 174 7.10 -7.38 -6.26
CA HIS A 174 6.22 -6.67 -5.34
C HIS A 174 4.76 -7.05 -5.59
N ASP A 175 4.26 -6.88 -6.81
CA ASP A 175 2.84 -7.08 -7.12
C ASP A 175 2.43 -8.54 -6.96
N ARG A 176 3.32 -9.48 -7.27
CA ARG A 176 3.13 -10.91 -6.98
C ARG A 176 2.98 -11.17 -5.48
N MET A 177 3.90 -10.61 -4.66
CA MET A 177 3.83 -10.77 -3.20
C MET A 177 2.60 -10.12 -2.61
N ILE A 178 2.19 -8.94 -3.09
CA ILE A 178 1.00 -8.23 -2.61
C ILE A 178 -0.29 -8.98 -2.97
N ALA A 179 -0.34 -9.67 -4.11
CA ALA A 179 -1.46 -10.55 -4.42
C ALA A 179 -1.68 -11.57 -3.32
N PHE A 180 -0.61 -12.27 -2.89
CA PHE A 180 -0.67 -13.29 -1.84
C PHE A 180 -0.88 -12.69 -0.44
N THR A 181 -0.03 -11.74 -0.02
CA THR A 181 0.03 -11.30 1.38
C THR A 181 -1.07 -10.30 1.77
N SER A 182 -1.66 -9.61 0.79
CA SER A 182 -2.64 -8.56 1.02
C SER A 182 -3.96 -8.77 0.28
N GLN A 183 -3.92 -8.93 -1.04
CA GLN A 183 -5.14 -8.96 -1.86
C GLN A 183 -5.96 -10.23 -1.62
N MET A 184 -5.33 -11.39 -1.59
CA MET A 184 -6.00 -12.66 -1.26
C MET A 184 -6.67 -12.65 0.13
N PRO A 185 -6.00 -12.26 1.23
CA PRO A 185 -6.66 -12.14 2.53
C PRO A 185 -7.94 -11.29 2.51
N HIS A 186 -7.98 -10.19 1.74
CA HIS A 186 -9.18 -9.36 1.63
C HIS A 186 -10.30 -10.05 0.82
N ILE A 187 -9.97 -10.74 -0.28
CA ILE A 187 -10.94 -11.52 -1.05
C ILE A 187 -11.53 -12.63 -0.18
N LEU A 188 -10.68 -13.42 0.49
CA LEU A 188 -11.08 -14.55 1.31
C LEU A 188 -11.94 -14.11 2.49
N SER A 189 -11.53 -13.08 3.21
CA SER A 189 -12.26 -12.50 4.32
C SER A 189 -13.65 -11.99 3.89
N ASN A 190 -13.69 -11.26 2.77
CA ASN A 190 -14.94 -10.72 2.22
C ASN A 190 -15.86 -11.83 1.67
N ALA A 191 -15.31 -12.87 1.06
CA ALA A 191 -16.09 -14.03 0.62
C ALA A 191 -16.64 -14.83 1.81
N PHE A 192 -15.82 -15.07 2.83
CA PHE A 192 -16.19 -15.83 4.02
C PHE A 192 -17.37 -15.20 4.77
N ILE A 193 -17.35 -13.89 4.99
CA ILE A 193 -18.42 -13.20 5.74
C ILE A 193 -19.78 -13.18 5.03
N LYS A 194 -19.82 -13.47 3.72
CA LYS A 194 -21.06 -13.55 2.94
C LYS A 194 -21.87 -14.81 3.23
N SER A 195 -21.35 -15.77 4.00
CA SER A 195 -22.13 -16.94 4.40
C SER A 195 -23.41 -16.53 5.11
N PRO A 196 -24.58 -17.12 4.76
CA PRO A 196 -25.84 -16.85 5.48
C PRO A 196 -25.75 -17.19 6.98
N THR A 197 -24.87 -18.10 7.36
CA THR A 197 -24.59 -18.46 8.76
C THR A 197 -23.99 -17.29 9.55
N ALA A 198 -23.29 -16.37 8.88
CA ALA A 198 -22.67 -15.23 9.52
C ALA A 198 -23.67 -14.32 10.27
N LEU A 199 -24.92 -14.28 9.83
CA LEU A 199 -25.98 -13.50 10.49
C LEU A 199 -26.32 -14.00 11.92
N ARG A 200 -25.96 -15.23 12.25
CA ARG A 200 -26.26 -15.88 13.53
C ARG A 200 -25.02 -16.23 14.36
N HIS A 201 -23.86 -15.67 14.02
CA HIS A 201 -22.59 -16.05 14.66
C HIS A 201 -22.41 -15.58 16.11
N LYS A 202 -23.23 -14.62 16.57
CA LYS A 202 -23.09 -14.05 17.93
C LYS A 202 -23.23 -15.11 19.00
N GLY A 203 -22.24 -15.17 19.91
CA GLY A 203 -22.16 -16.21 20.94
C GLY A 203 -21.37 -17.47 20.53
N PHE A 204 -21.06 -17.63 19.25
CA PHE A 204 -20.31 -18.77 18.71
C PHE A 204 -18.93 -18.40 18.15
N SER A 205 -18.61 -17.11 18.11
CA SER A 205 -17.38 -16.62 17.48
C SER A 205 -16.29 -16.29 18.52
N ALA A 206 -15.06 -16.71 18.22
CA ALA A 206 -13.86 -16.48 19.03
C ALA A 206 -12.74 -15.87 18.18
N GLY A 207 -11.48 -16.04 18.57
CA GLY A 207 -10.30 -15.45 17.92
C GLY A 207 -10.22 -15.72 16.41
N SER A 208 -10.29 -17.00 16.01
CA SER A 208 -10.16 -17.41 14.61
C SER A 208 -11.15 -16.70 13.67
N TYR A 209 -12.41 -16.54 14.12
CA TYR A 209 -13.39 -15.79 13.36
C TYR A 209 -13.01 -14.32 13.24
N LYS A 210 -12.59 -13.68 14.34
CA LYS A 210 -12.21 -12.26 14.35
C LYS A 210 -10.99 -12.01 13.47
N ASP A 211 -10.01 -12.88 13.55
CA ASP A 211 -8.78 -12.76 12.75
C ASP A 211 -9.08 -12.88 11.25
N LEU A 212 -9.85 -13.90 10.87
CA LEU A 212 -10.21 -14.12 9.47
C LEU A 212 -11.11 -13.02 8.90
N THR A 213 -12.01 -12.42 9.70
CA THR A 213 -12.98 -11.43 9.21
C THR A 213 -12.54 -9.98 9.40
N ARG A 214 -11.42 -9.73 10.06
CA ARG A 214 -10.92 -8.39 10.37
C ARG A 214 -10.79 -7.50 9.13
N VAL A 215 -10.28 -8.04 8.04
CA VAL A 215 -10.04 -7.32 6.79
C VAL A 215 -11.23 -7.34 5.82
N ALA A 216 -12.38 -7.90 6.22
CA ALA A 216 -13.63 -7.78 5.45
C ALA A 216 -14.19 -6.35 5.44
N TRP A 217 -13.82 -5.52 6.43
CA TRP A 217 -14.06 -4.09 6.42
C TRP A 217 -13.12 -3.41 5.42
N LEU A 218 -13.65 -3.07 4.25
CA LEU A 218 -12.83 -2.51 3.17
C LEU A 218 -13.61 -1.43 2.40
N ASN A 219 -12.88 -0.59 1.66
CA ASN A 219 -13.47 0.32 0.70
C ASN A 219 -13.66 -0.43 -0.64
N PRO A 220 -14.91 -0.72 -1.07
CA PRO A 220 -15.15 -1.56 -2.24
C PRO A 220 -14.56 -1.00 -3.53
N GLN A 221 -14.64 0.31 -3.74
CA GLN A 221 -14.14 0.95 -4.96
C GLN A 221 -12.61 0.81 -5.06
N MET A 222 -11.90 1.17 -4.01
CA MET A 222 -10.43 1.09 -3.97
C MET A 222 -9.93 -0.34 -4.20
N TRP A 223 -10.54 -1.32 -3.51
CA TRP A 223 -10.11 -2.70 -3.63
C TRP A 223 -10.44 -3.32 -4.99
N ALA A 224 -11.58 -2.94 -5.59
CA ALA A 224 -11.90 -3.37 -6.94
C ALA A 224 -10.86 -2.89 -7.96
N GLU A 225 -10.44 -1.62 -7.88
CA GLU A 225 -9.37 -1.07 -8.73
C GLU A 225 -8.06 -1.84 -8.52
N LEU A 226 -7.60 -2.01 -7.26
CA LEU A 226 -6.37 -2.73 -6.94
C LEU A 226 -6.37 -4.19 -7.42
N PHE A 227 -7.51 -4.89 -7.35
CA PHE A 227 -7.61 -6.26 -7.85
C PHE A 227 -7.51 -6.32 -9.38
N LEU A 228 -8.14 -5.37 -10.08
CA LEU A 228 -8.11 -5.31 -11.54
C LEU A 228 -6.73 -4.90 -12.06
N GLU A 229 -6.05 -4.01 -11.37
CA GLU A 229 -4.71 -3.57 -11.74
C GLU A 229 -3.62 -4.63 -11.50
N ASN A 230 -3.87 -5.57 -10.57
CA ASN A 230 -3.00 -6.71 -10.30
C ASN A 230 -3.65 -8.04 -10.72
N ARG A 231 -4.52 -7.99 -11.74
CA ARG A 231 -5.45 -9.07 -12.11
C ARG A 231 -4.78 -10.43 -12.25
N ASP A 232 -3.70 -10.52 -13.00
CA ASP A 232 -3.12 -11.82 -13.37
C ASP A 232 -2.49 -12.52 -12.15
N ASN A 233 -1.83 -11.76 -11.26
CA ASN A 233 -1.31 -12.28 -9.99
C ASN A 233 -2.44 -12.69 -9.04
N VAL A 234 -3.51 -11.88 -8.95
CA VAL A 234 -4.68 -12.21 -8.11
C VAL A 234 -5.40 -13.46 -8.61
N LEU A 235 -5.57 -13.60 -9.93
CA LEU A 235 -6.19 -14.80 -10.52
C LEU A 235 -5.35 -16.05 -10.27
N PHE A 236 -4.03 -15.96 -10.41
CA PHE A 236 -3.12 -17.07 -10.10
C PHE A 236 -3.31 -17.60 -8.66
N GLU A 237 -3.30 -16.69 -7.69
CA GLU A 237 -3.48 -17.06 -6.28
C GLU A 237 -4.91 -17.57 -6.01
N LEU A 238 -5.92 -16.95 -6.62
CA LEU A 238 -7.31 -17.32 -6.43
C LEU A 238 -7.61 -18.69 -7.00
N ASP A 239 -7.10 -19.02 -8.19
CA ASP A 239 -7.28 -20.33 -8.81
C ASP A 239 -6.64 -21.44 -7.96
N TYR A 240 -5.41 -21.21 -7.49
CA TYR A 240 -4.72 -22.13 -6.59
C TYR A 240 -5.51 -22.36 -5.29
N TYR A 241 -6.04 -21.28 -4.72
CA TYR A 241 -6.82 -21.37 -3.48
C TYR A 241 -8.16 -22.11 -3.69
N ILE A 242 -8.86 -21.83 -4.79
CA ILE A 242 -10.10 -22.52 -5.14
C ILE A 242 -9.86 -24.02 -5.30
N ASP A 243 -8.80 -24.40 -6.00
CA ASP A 243 -8.48 -25.82 -6.21
C ASP A 243 -8.07 -26.52 -4.91
N SER A 244 -7.36 -25.83 -4.02
CA SER A 244 -7.09 -26.34 -2.68
C SER A 244 -8.40 -26.58 -1.89
N LEU A 245 -9.33 -25.63 -1.90
CA LEU A 245 -10.63 -25.79 -1.22
C LEU A 245 -11.46 -26.93 -1.81
N LYS A 246 -11.42 -27.17 -3.12
CA LYS A 246 -12.10 -28.30 -3.76
C LYS A 246 -11.57 -29.65 -3.24
N GLN A 247 -10.29 -29.78 -2.97
CA GLN A 247 -9.71 -31.00 -2.40
C GLN A 247 -10.28 -31.29 -1.00
N TYR A 248 -10.34 -30.26 -0.12
CA TYR A 248 -11.01 -30.40 1.18
C TYR A 248 -12.49 -30.75 1.03
N GLN A 249 -13.21 -30.07 0.14
CA GLN A 249 -14.64 -30.34 -0.11
C GLN A 249 -14.86 -31.80 -0.53
N GLN A 250 -14.01 -32.32 -1.44
CA GLN A 250 -14.15 -33.69 -1.93
C GLN A 250 -13.85 -34.70 -0.81
N ALA A 251 -12.74 -34.53 -0.09
CA ALA A 251 -12.36 -35.41 1.00
C ALA A 251 -13.44 -35.47 2.13
N ILE A 252 -14.05 -34.32 2.44
CA ILE A 252 -15.18 -34.24 3.41
C ILE A 252 -16.42 -34.99 2.87
N ARG A 253 -16.75 -34.79 1.58
CA ARG A 253 -17.88 -35.44 0.95
C ARG A 253 -17.75 -36.96 0.98
N ASP A 254 -16.55 -37.46 0.70
CA ASP A 254 -16.22 -38.90 0.65
C ASP A 254 -15.97 -39.49 2.04
N LYS A 255 -15.92 -38.64 3.09
CA LYS A 255 -15.54 -39.01 4.46
C LYS A 255 -14.14 -39.66 4.53
N ASP A 256 -13.22 -39.22 3.65
CA ASP A 256 -11.87 -39.73 3.53
C ASP A 256 -10.98 -39.06 4.62
N MET A 257 -10.86 -39.78 5.75
CA MET A 257 -10.06 -39.31 6.89
C MET A 257 -8.57 -39.20 6.55
N ASP A 258 -8.03 -40.15 5.81
CA ASP A 258 -6.59 -40.20 5.50
C ASP A 258 -6.22 -39.04 4.58
N LYS A 259 -7.05 -38.75 3.57
CA LYS A 259 -6.87 -37.59 2.70
C LYS A 259 -6.98 -36.26 3.45
N LEU A 260 -7.93 -36.14 4.37
CA LEU A 260 -8.04 -34.94 5.21
C LEU A 260 -6.81 -34.72 6.09
N VAL A 261 -6.31 -35.78 6.72
CA VAL A 261 -5.09 -35.71 7.53
C VAL A 261 -3.90 -35.28 6.66
N GLN A 262 -3.76 -35.85 5.45
CA GLN A 262 -2.71 -35.47 4.51
C GLN A 262 -2.79 -33.99 4.17
N LEU A 263 -3.95 -33.46 3.75
CA LEU A 263 -4.11 -32.05 3.36
C LEU A 263 -3.79 -31.09 4.52
N LEU A 264 -4.23 -31.42 5.73
CA LEU A 264 -3.96 -30.62 6.92
C LEU A 264 -2.47 -30.63 7.30
N ASP A 265 -1.81 -31.80 7.18
CA ASP A 265 -0.36 -31.93 7.48
C ASP A 265 0.49 -31.18 6.45
N GLU A 266 0.13 -31.22 5.16
CA GLU A 266 0.76 -30.42 4.11
C GLU A 266 0.72 -28.91 4.44
N GLY A 267 -0.46 -28.40 4.83
CA GLY A 267 -0.61 -27.00 5.22
C GLY A 267 0.19 -26.63 6.48
N LYS A 268 0.19 -27.52 7.49
CA LYS A 268 0.98 -27.34 8.71
C LYS A 268 2.48 -27.28 8.41
N LYS A 269 3.01 -28.23 7.64
CA LYS A 269 4.41 -28.25 7.23
C LYS A 269 4.80 -26.99 6.46
N ARG A 270 3.93 -26.54 5.54
CA ARG A 270 4.19 -25.29 4.82
C ARG A 270 4.27 -24.09 5.77
N LYS A 271 3.40 -24.05 6.80
CA LYS A 271 3.44 -22.98 7.80
C LYS A 271 4.75 -23.01 8.60
N GLU A 272 5.24 -24.19 8.96
CA GLU A 272 6.52 -24.37 9.64
C GLU A 272 7.71 -23.92 8.77
N GLU A 273 7.69 -24.21 7.45
CA GLU A 273 8.72 -23.75 6.50
C GLU A 273 8.77 -22.23 6.35
N VAL A 274 7.63 -21.55 6.40
CA VAL A 274 7.51 -20.11 6.09
C VAL A 274 7.76 -19.24 7.32
N ASP A 275 7.25 -19.63 8.47
CA ASP A 275 7.24 -18.82 9.69
C ASP A 275 7.79 -19.55 10.94
N GLY A 276 8.36 -20.74 10.77
CA GLY A 276 8.91 -21.58 11.83
C GLY A 276 10.28 -21.14 12.34
#